data_3dee00341843cd6a36f6283804a8f24f
#
_entry.id   3dee00341843cd6a36f6283804a8f24f
#
_cell.length_a   1.000
_cell.length_b   1.000
_cell.length_c   1.000
_cell.angle_alpha   90.00
_cell.angle_beta   90.00
_cell.angle_gamma   90.00
#
_symmetry.space_group_name_H-M   'P 1'
#
loop_
_entity.id
_entity.type
_entity.pdbx_description
1 polymer ?
#
loop_
_entity_poly.entity_id
_entity_poly.type
_entity_poly.pdbx_seq_one_letter_code
_entity_poly.pdbx_strand_id
1 'polypeptide(L)'
;MKKVNIAVYGLLAVGALLLGAIALVNPQSILPGAATSMTESHLLREEGAFSVFLGLMAVWCIVNYERRRGVHASLLVFSLLISAIHWREYFVGHLPLASALSNSVLFVVLAVMAIGSRSDLRRHGTPAPR
;
A
#
# COMPACT_ATOMS: atom_id res chain seq x y z
N MET A 1 -4.16 -17.41 8.48
CA MET A 1 -3.56 -16.06 8.35
C MET A 1 -2.30 -16.03 7.49
N LYS A 2 -1.25 -16.86 7.70
CA LYS A 2 0.04 -16.77 6.97
C LYS A 2 -0.11 -16.76 5.42
N LYS A 3 -0.93 -17.66 4.86
CA LYS A 3 -1.15 -17.73 3.39
C LYS A 3 -1.81 -16.46 2.84
N VAL A 4 -2.78 -15.90 3.57
CA VAL A 4 -3.47 -14.66 3.18
C VAL A 4 -2.51 -13.47 3.21
N ASN A 5 -1.69 -13.37 4.26
CA ASN A 5 -0.67 -12.31 4.36
C ASN A 5 0.33 -12.38 3.20
N ILE A 6 0.81 -13.58 2.86
CA ILE A 6 1.73 -13.78 1.72
C ILE A 6 1.06 -13.36 0.41
N ALA A 7 -0.20 -13.74 0.17
CA ALA A 7 -0.92 -13.40 -1.05
C ALA A 7 -1.12 -11.88 -1.18
N VAL A 8 -1.60 -11.22 -0.12
CA VAL A 8 -1.85 -9.77 -0.12
C VAL A 8 -0.56 -9.00 -0.31
N TYR A 9 0.50 -9.31 0.45
CA TYR A 9 1.79 -8.63 0.29
C TYR A 9 2.48 -8.98 -1.02
N GLY A 10 2.27 -10.18 -1.56
CA GLY A 10 2.76 -10.56 -2.88
C GLY A 10 2.14 -9.71 -3.99
N LEU A 11 0.82 -9.53 -3.97
CA LEU A 11 0.12 -8.68 -4.91
C LEU A 11 0.53 -7.20 -4.78
N LEU A 12 0.63 -6.71 -3.54
CA LEU A 12 1.10 -5.35 -3.29
C LEU A 12 2.54 -5.14 -3.78
N ALA A 13 3.44 -6.08 -3.51
CA ALA A 13 4.83 -6.00 -3.95
C ALA A 13 4.94 -5.98 -5.47
N VAL A 14 4.29 -6.92 -6.16
CA VAL A 14 4.31 -7.01 -7.63
C VAL A 14 3.71 -5.73 -8.24
N GLY A 15 2.55 -5.30 -7.79
CA GLY A 15 1.88 -4.09 -8.29
C GLY A 15 2.74 -2.84 -8.09
N ALA A 16 3.24 -2.63 -6.87
CA ALA A 16 4.02 -1.44 -6.54
C ALA A 16 5.39 -1.42 -7.25
N LEU A 17 6.08 -2.57 -7.35
CA LEU A 17 7.36 -2.65 -8.06
C LEU A 17 7.20 -2.44 -9.57
N LEU A 18 6.16 -3.03 -10.19
CA LEU A 18 5.90 -2.85 -11.62
C LEU A 18 5.53 -1.40 -11.94
N LEU A 19 4.55 -0.83 -11.23
CA LEU A 19 4.13 0.56 -11.44
C LEU A 19 5.28 1.52 -11.17
N GLY A 20 6.04 1.30 -10.10
CA GLY A 20 7.18 2.12 -9.76
C GLY A 20 8.29 2.04 -10.81
N ALA A 21 8.61 0.86 -11.32
CA ALA A 21 9.59 0.70 -12.39
C ALA A 21 9.15 1.41 -13.69
N ILE A 22 7.88 1.27 -14.08
CA ILE A 22 7.32 1.94 -15.25
C ILE A 22 7.39 3.47 -15.07
N ALA A 23 7.02 4.00 -13.90
CA ALA A 23 7.06 5.42 -13.60
C ALA A 23 8.49 6.00 -13.67
N LEU A 24 9.48 5.23 -13.21
CA LEU A 24 10.88 5.64 -13.26
C LEU A 24 11.43 5.70 -14.68
N VAL A 25 11.12 4.68 -15.51
CA VAL A 25 11.68 4.52 -16.85
C VAL A 25 10.90 5.35 -17.87
N ASN A 26 9.58 5.26 -17.86
CA ASN A 26 8.70 5.92 -18.81
C ASN A 26 7.45 6.48 -18.12
N PRO A 27 7.55 7.62 -17.41
CA PRO A 27 6.44 8.21 -16.67
C PRO A 27 5.23 8.55 -17.55
N GLN A 28 5.44 8.85 -18.83
CA GLN A 28 4.36 9.17 -19.77
C GLN A 28 3.44 7.98 -20.09
N SER A 29 3.91 6.74 -19.88
CA SER A 29 3.08 5.55 -20.11
C SER A 29 2.03 5.33 -19.03
N ILE A 30 2.20 5.91 -17.85
CA ILE A 30 1.25 5.78 -16.73
C ILE A 30 0.06 6.72 -16.90
N LEU A 31 0.31 7.96 -17.33
CA LEU A 31 -0.69 8.97 -17.57
C LEU A 31 -0.46 9.61 -18.95
N PRO A 32 -0.96 9.00 -20.02
CA PRO A 32 -0.85 9.59 -21.35
C PRO A 32 -1.47 10.99 -21.40
N GLY A 33 -0.67 11.98 -21.76
CA GLY A 33 -1.08 13.40 -21.83
C GLY A 33 -0.91 14.22 -20.56
N ALA A 34 -0.61 13.62 -19.41
CA ALA A 34 -0.41 14.39 -18.17
C ALA A 34 1.03 14.87 -17.97
N ALA A 35 2.02 14.18 -18.53
CA ALA A 35 3.43 14.54 -18.36
C ALA A 35 3.95 15.35 -19.53
N THR A 36 3.37 16.53 -19.76
CA THR A 36 3.79 17.46 -20.85
C THR A 36 4.93 18.37 -20.40
N SER A 37 5.09 18.58 -19.09
CA SER A 37 6.15 19.41 -18.52
C SER A 37 7.26 18.56 -17.86
N MET A 38 8.45 19.16 -17.76
CA MET A 38 9.59 18.55 -17.06
C MET A 38 9.27 18.33 -15.57
N THR A 39 8.52 19.23 -14.96
CA THR A 39 8.10 19.15 -13.54
C THR A 39 7.17 17.96 -13.29
N GLU A 40 6.17 17.76 -14.17
CA GLU A 40 5.24 16.63 -14.04
C GLU A 40 5.95 15.29 -14.22
N SER A 41 6.88 15.19 -15.16
CA SER A 41 7.71 14.00 -15.36
C SER A 41 8.60 13.71 -14.15
N HIS A 42 9.11 14.75 -13.48
CA HIS A 42 9.90 14.61 -12.26
C HIS A 42 9.05 14.09 -11.10
N LEU A 43 7.88 14.67 -10.86
CA LEU A 43 6.94 14.21 -9.82
C LEU A 43 6.52 12.75 -10.02
N LEU A 44 6.21 12.35 -11.27
CA LEU A 44 5.86 10.94 -11.56
C LEU A 44 7.02 9.99 -11.29
N ARG A 45 8.27 10.40 -11.50
CA ARG A 45 9.45 9.59 -11.13
C ARG A 45 9.63 9.51 -9.63
N GLU A 46 9.38 10.58 -8.87
CA GLU A 46 9.42 10.55 -7.40
C GLU A 46 8.34 9.62 -6.85
N GLU A 47 7.12 9.66 -7.37
CA GLU A 47 6.06 8.70 -7.03
C GLU A 47 6.45 7.27 -7.41
N GLY A 48 7.15 7.09 -8.55
CA GLY A 48 7.70 5.81 -8.96
C GLY A 48 8.73 5.25 -7.97
N ALA A 49 9.68 6.08 -7.54
CA ALA A 49 10.67 5.71 -6.54
C ALA A 49 10.01 5.33 -5.21
N PHE A 50 8.99 6.08 -4.81
CA PHE A 50 8.21 5.80 -3.61
C PHE A 50 7.42 4.49 -3.74
N SER A 51 6.83 4.20 -4.90
CA SER A 51 6.15 2.94 -5.18
C SER A 51 7.11 1.75 -5.10
N VAL A 52 8.33 1.88 -5.64
CA VAL A 52 9.38 0.84 -5.48
C VAL A 52 9.70 0.61 -4.01
N PHE A 53 9.86 1.67 -3.21
CA PHE A 53 10.09 1.56 -1.78
C PHE A 53 8.95 0.80 -1.07
N LEU A 54 7.69 1.11 -1.38
CA LEU A 54 6.53 0.40 -0.83
C LEU A 54 6.53 -1.08 -1.22
N GLY A 55 6.87 -1.38 -2.48
CA GLY A 55 7.00 -2.76 -2.97
C GLY A 55 8.05 -3.54 -2.21
N LEU A 56 9.22 -2.95 -1.95
CA LEU A 56 10.28 -3.58 -1.14
C LEU A 56 9.83 -3.80 0.32
N MET A 57 9.11 -2.86 0.92
CA MET A 57 8.54 -3.03 2.25
C MET A 57 7.51 -4.17 2.28
N ALA A 58 6.71 -4.32 1.24
CA ALA A 58 5.77 -5.43 1.11
C ALA A 58 6.49 -6.78 0.99
N VAL A 59 7.55 -6.89 0.18
CA VAL A 59 8.42 -8.07 0.12
C VAL A 59 8.98 -8.41 1.51
N TRP A 60 9.42 -7.42 2.24
CA TRP A 60 9.95 -7.61 3.59
C TRP A 60 8.89 -8.16 4.56
N CYS A 61 7.64 -7.78 4.43
CA CYS A 61 6.53 -8.32 5.21
C CYS A 61 6.22 -9.79 4.88
N ILE A 62 6.48 -10.25 3.64
CA ILE A 62 6.26 -11.65 3.24
C ILE A 62 7.18 -12.60 4.02
N VAL A 63 8.44 -12.22 4.22
CA VAL A 63 9.48 -13.09 4.80
C VAL A 63 9.17 -13.45 6.26
N ASN A 64 8.75 -12.47 7.07
CA ASN A 64 8.38 -12.73 8.46
C ASN A 64 7.43 -11.65 9.01
N TYR A 65 6.14 -11.80 8.74
CA TYR A 65 5.11 -10.84 9.15
C TYR A 65 5.14 -10.53 10.66
N GLU A 66 5.32 -11.52 11.50
CA GLU A 66 5.26 -11.32 12.96
C GLU A 66 6.39 -10.41 13.47
N ARG A 67 7.60 -10.57 12.92
CA ARG A 67 8.74 -9.69 13.25
C ARG A 67 8.64 -8.31 12.58
N ARG A 68 7.78 -8.18 11.56
CA ARG A 68 7.64 -6.97 10.72
C ARG A 68 6.35 -6.18 11.00
N ARG A 69 5.73 -6.37 12.16
CA ARG A 69 4.50 -5.64 12.53
C ARG A 69 4.66 -4.13 12.46
N GLY A 70 5.83 -3.59 12.79
CA GLY A 70 6.13 -2.18 12.64
C GLY A 70 6.03 -1.72 11.17
N VAL A 71 6.59 -2.52 10.25
CA VAL A 71 6.50 -2.23 8.80
C VAL A 71 5.04 -2.29 8.32
N HIS A 72 4.28 -3.31 8.76
CA HIS A 72 2.84 -3.38 8.46
C HIS A 72 2.09 -2.15 9.00
N ALA A 73 2.36 -1.73 10.23
CA ALA A 73 1.75 -0.55 10.81
C ALA A 73 2.09 0.73 10.02
N SER A 74 3.33 0.87 9.56
CA SER A 74 3.75 2.00 8.72
C SER A 74 3.03 2.01 7.38
N LEU A 75 2.90 0.85 6.72
CA LEU A 75 2.14 0.72 5.46
C LEU A 75 0.65 1.03 5.67
N LEU A 76 0.08 0.60 6.81
CA LEU A 76 -1.30 0.90 7.17
C LEU A 76 -1.54 2.40 7.37
N VAL A 77 -0.66 3.06 8.14
CA VAL A 77 -0.74 4.52 8.36
C VAL A 77 -0.59 5.27 7.04
N PHE A 78 0.37 4.87 6.22
CA PHE A 78 0.57 5.48 4.91
C PHE A 78 -0.66 5.33 4.01
N SER A 79 -1.23 4.13 3.90
CA SER A 79 -2.43 3.90 3.08
C SER A 79 -3.66 4.66 3.61
N LEU A 80 -3.76 4.87 4.93
CA LEU A 80 -4.77 5.73 5.54
C LEU A 80 -4.60 7.19 5.10
N LEU A 81 -3.38 7.72 5.14
CA LEU A 81 -3.10 9.10 4.74
C LEU A 81 -3.41 9.34 3.27
N ILE A 82 -3.00 8.43 2.38
CA ILE A 82 -3.33 8.51 0.95
C ILE A 82 -4.86 8.45 0.75
N SER A 83 -5.56 7.54 1.42
CA SER A 83 -7.02 7.46 1.37
C SER A 83 -7.66 8.78 1.82
N ALA A 84 -7.19 9.36 2.92
CA ALA A 84 -7.72 10.62 3.46
C ALA A 84 -7.53 11.80 2.47
N ILE A 85 -6.38 11.86 1.80
CA ILE A 85 -6.12 12.88 0.75
C ILE A 85 -7.13 12.73 -0.39
N HIS A 86 -7.35 11.49 -0.90
CA HIS A 86 -8.27 11.27 -2.01
C HIS A 86 -9.73 11.55 -1.63
N TRP A 87 -10.14 11.26 -0.39
CA TRP A 87 -11.46 11.65 0.10
C TRP A 87 -11.61 13.16 0.23
N ARG A 88 -10.57 13.86 0.74
CA ARG A 88 -10.58 15.32 0.77
C ARG A 88 -10.75 15.91 -0.64
N GLU A 89 -9.94 15.44 -1.60
CA GLU A 89 -10.01 15.96 -2.99
C GLU A 89 -11.35 15.61 -3.66
N TYR A 90 -11.97 14.49 -3.33
CA TYR A 90 -13.33 14.17 -3.76
C TYR A 90 -14.34 15.17 -3.20
N PHE A 91 -14.30 15.48 -1.90
CA PHE A 91 -15.26 16.44 -1.30
C PHE A 91 -15.09 17.88 -1.79
N VAL A 92 -13.89 18.27 -2.22
CA VAL A 92 -13.65 19.57 -2.86
C VAL A 92 -13.98 19.56 -4.36
N GLY A 93 -14.35 18.42 -4.93
CA GLY A 93 -14.75 18.30 -6.34
C GLY A 93 -13.57 18.18 -7.33
N HIS A 94 -12.34 17.94 -6.86
CA HIS A 94 -11.17 17.79 -7.71
C HIS A 94 -10.99 16.38 -8.27
N LEU A 95 -11.45 15.35 -7.57
CA LEU A 95 -11.32 13.96 -7.98
C LEU A 95 -12.67 13.23 -8.01
N PRO A 96 -12.85 12.24 -8.90
CA PRO A 96 -14.05 11.42 -8.93
C PRO A 96 -14.11 10.45 -7.73
N LEU A 97 -15.33 10.05 -7.33
CA LEU A 97 -15.56 9.08 -6.25
C LEU A 97 -14.77 7.77 -6.44
N ALA A 98 -14.64 7.30 -7.68
CA ALA A 98 -13.88 6.10 -8.00
C ALA A 98 -12.42 6.18 -7.53
N SER A 99 -11.79 7.36 -7.60
CA SER A 99 -10.43 7.59 -7.11
C SER A 99 -10.34 7.45 -5.59
N ALA A 100 -11.28 8.03 -4.84
CA ALA A 100 -11.32 7.91 -3.38
C ALA A 100 -11.55 6.46 -2.94
N LEU A 101 -12.48 5.75 -3.59
CA LEU A 101 -12.78 4.35 -3.28
C LEU A 101 -11.59 3.43 -3.59
N SER A 102 -10.98 3.53 -4.77
CA SER A 102 -9.85 2.68 -5.17
C SER A 102 -8.65 2.84 -4.24
N ASN A 103 -8.33 4.07 -3.83
CA ASN A 103 -7.24 4.34 -2.89
C ASN A 103 -7.55 3.92 -1.44
N SER A 104 -8.83 3.69 -1.09
CA SER A 104 -9.23 3.16 0.21
C SER A 104 -9.10 1.64 0.32
N VAL A 105 -9.07 0.91 -0.79
CA VAL A 105 -9.02 -0.56 -0.79
C VAL A 105 -7.80 -1.08 -0.05
N LEU A 106 -6.62 -0.53 -0.31
CA LEU A 106 -5.38 -0.96 0.34
C LEU A 106 -5.46 -0.74 1.85
N PHE A 107 -5.94 0.41 2.31
CA PHE A 107 -6.12 0.70 3.73
C PHE A 107 -7.04 -0.32 4.40
N VAL A 108 -8.22 -0.61 3.80
CA VAL A 108 -9.18 -1.56 4.35
C VAL A 108 -8.57 -2.97 4.44
N VAL A 109 -7.89 -3.43 3.40
CA VAL A 109 -7.24 -4.75 3.38
C VAL A 109 -6.17 -4.86 4.48
N LEU A 110 -5.30 -3.86 4.61
CA LEU A 110 -4.26 -3.86 5.65
C LEU A 110 -4.86 -3.77 7.06
N ALA A 111 -5.93 -3.01 7.26
CA ALA A 111 -6.64 -2.92 8.55
C ALA A 111 -7.26 -4.26 8.94
N VAL A 112 -7.92 -4.94 8.02
CA VAL A 112 -8.49 -6.28 8.25
C VAL A 112 -7.40 -7.29 8.61
N MET A 113 -6.24 -7.25 7.93
CA MET A 113 -5.10 -8.10 8.24
C MET A 113 -4.54 -7.82 9.65
N ALA A 114 -4.47 -6.56 10.07
CA ALA A 114 -4.01 -6.17 11.40
C ALA A 114 -4.94 -6.70 12.50
N ILE A 115 -6.26 -6.58 12.29
CA ILE A 115 -7.27 -7.08 13.24
C ILE A 115 -7.23 -8.61 13.31
N GLY A 116 -7.20 -9.29 12.18
CA GLY A 116 -7.16 -10.75 12.12
C GLY A 116 -5.91 -11.35 12.77
N SER A 117 -4.75 -10.71 12.60
CA SER A 117 -3.51 -11.17 13.24
C SER A 117 -3.53 -11.02 14.76
N ARG A 118 -4.23 -10.01 15.30
CA ARG A 118 -4.42 -9.84 16.76
C ARG A 118 -5.33 -10.91 17.35
N SER A 119 -6.37 -11.31 16.64
CA SER A 119 -7.31 -12.34 17.11
C SER A 119 -6.66 -13.73 17.20
N ASP A 120 -5.79 -14.09 16.25
CA ASP A 120 -5.05 -15.35 16.29
C ASP A 120 -4.11 -15.44 17.49
N LEU A 121 -3.44 -14.34 17.85
CA LEU A 121 -2.57 -14.29 19.03
C LEU A 121 -3.32 -14.49 20.35
N ARG A 122 -4.51 -13.91 20.48
CA ARG A 122 -5.34 -14.10 21.68
C ARG A 122 -5.82 -15.53 21.83
N ARG A 123 -6.05 -16.25 20.73
CA ARG A 123 -6.50 -17.67 20.76
C ARG A 123 -5.38 -18.65 21.11
N HIS A 124 -4.13 -18.34 20.76
CA HIS A 124 -2.98 -19.23 20.97
C HIS A 124 -2.08 -18.80 22.13
N GLY A 125 -2.32 -17.65 22.75
CA GLY A 125 -1.47 -17.05 23.77
C GLY A 125 -1.85 -17.30 25.22
N THR A 126 -2.86 -18.13 25.52
CA THR A 126 -3.18 -18.55 26.89
C THR A 126 -2.44 -19.86 27.21
N PRO A 127 -1.30 -19.82 27.95
CA PRO A 127 -0.74 -21.06 28.51
C PRO A 127 -1.78 -21.66 29.44
N ALA A 128 -2.02 -22.98 29.32
CA ALA A 128 -2.81 -23.69 30.30
C ALA A 128 -2.19 -23.48 31.70
N PRO A 129 -2.98 -23.17 32.72
CA PRO A 129 -2.47 -23.11 34.10
C PRO A 129 -1.85 -24.44 34.45
N ARG A 130 -0.58 -24.47 34.84
CA ARG A 130 0.11 -25.61 35.44
C ARG A 130 -0.33 -25.77 36.88
#